data_ad9a15e7dda3aae7d3d349bb7e9b5e37
#
_entry.id   ad9a15e7dda3aae7d3d349bb7e9b5e37
#
_cell.length_a   1.000
_cell.length_b   1.000
_cell.length_c   1.000
_cell.angle_alpha   90.00
_cell.angle_beta   90.00
_cell.angle_gamma   90.00
#
_symmetry.space_group_name_H-M   'P 1'
#
loop_
_entity.id
_entity.type
_entity.pdbx_description
1 polymer ?
#
loop_
_entity_poly.entity_id
_entity_poly.type
_entity_poly.pdbx_seq_one_letter_code
_entity_poly.pdbx_strand_id
1 'polypeptide(L)'
;MQQARAVGADEHTAELMLAELKLAAARAAMNDEDFRQARLLSEQAELDARLAEARVLNAKSASQIAELNRSIERLRQQLGDLR
;
A
#
# COMPACT_ATOMS: atom_id res chain seq x y z
N MET A 1 -3.26 8.17 -5.35
CA MET A 1 -3.11 6.97 -6.22
C MET A 1 -1.68 6.75 -6.65
N GLN A 2 -1.04 7.76 -7.23
CA GLN A 2 0.37 7.64 -7.61
C GLN A 2 1.28 7.33 -6.44
N GLN A 3 0.98 7.87 -5.27
CA GLN A 3 1.78 7.64 -4.07
C GLN A 3 1.76 6.16 -3.66
N ALA A 4 0.61 5.51 -3.72
CA ALA A 4 0.51 4.09 -3.42
C ALA A 4 1.32 3.25 -4.41
N ARG A 5 1.33 3.63 -5.68
CA ARG A 5 2.13 2.95 -6.71
C ARG A 5 3.62 3.17 -6.50
N ALA A 6 4.02 4.36 -6.04
CA ALA A 6 5.42 4.69 -5.80
C ALA A 6 6.06 3.83 -4.72
N VAL A 7 5.30 3.36 -3.74
CA VAL A 7 5.81 2.46 -2.69
C VAL A 7 5.73 0.99 -3.08
N GLY A 8 5.33 0.69 -4.31
CA GLY A 8 5.34 -0.67 -4.84
C GLY A 8 4.01 -1.39 -4.79
N ALA A 9 2.90 -0.69 -4.51
CA ALA A 9 1.57 -1.28 -4.62
C ALA A 9 1.29 -1.58 -6.09
N ASP A 10 0.90 -2.78 -6.39
CA ASP A 10 0.59 -3.19 -7.75
C ASP A 10 -0.93 -3.26 -7.97
N GLU A 11 -1.32 -3.61 -9.20
CA GLU A 11 -2.71 -3.69 -9.60
C GLU A 11 -3.49 -4.80 -8.89
N HIS A 12 -2.77 -5.72 -8.24
CA HIS A 12 -3.37 -6.83 -7.51
C HIS A 12 -3.78 -6.46 -6.09
N THR A 13 -3.36 -5.29 -5.61
CA THR A 13 -3.78 -4.81 -4.31
C THR A 13 -5.26 -4.46 -4.35
N ALA A 14 -6.08 -5.19 -3.59
CA ALA A 14 -7.53 -5.04 -3.62
C ALA A 14 -7.97 -3.62 -3.25
N GLU A 15 -7.30 -3.01 -2.27
CA GLU A 15 -7.60 -1.65 -1.83
C GLU A 15 -7.33 -0.62 -2.91
N LEU A 16 -6.27 -0.80 -3.70
CA LEU A 16 -5.96 0.10 -4.80
C LEU A 16 -7.01 -0.02 -5.91
N MET A 17 -7.43 -1.23 -6.24
CA MET A 17 -8.48 -1.46 -7.22
C MET A 17 -9.80 -0.82 -6.79
N LEU A 18 -10.16 -0.96 -5.51
CA LEU A 18 -11.35 -0.30 -4.96
C LEU A 18 -11.23 1.21 -5.05
N ALA A 19 -10.06 1.76 -4.75
CA ALA A 19 -9.82 3.20 -4.84
C ALA A 19 -10.02 3.69 -6.28
N GLU A 20 -9.52 2.98 -7.26
CA GLU A 20 -9.67 3.33 -8.67
C GLU A 20 -11.14 3.28 -9.12
N LEU A 21 -11.88 2.26 -8.69
CA LEU A 21 -13.30 2.14 -8.98
C LEU A 21 -14.10 3.29 -8.37
N LYS A 22 -13.82 3.64 -7.13
CA LYS A 22 -14.49 4.74 -6.44
C LYS A 22 -14.14 6.09 -7.06
N LEU A 23 -12.91 6.26 -7.53
CA LEU A 23 -12.52 7.48 -8.22
C LEU A 23 -13.27 7.63 -9.54
N ALA A 24 -13.43 6.55 -10.30
CA ALA A 24 -14.21 6.56 -11.54
C ALA A 24 -15.68 6.90 -11.26
N ALA A 25 -16.25 6.34 -10.19
CA ALA A 25 -17.61 6.66 -9.78
C ALA A 25 -17.75 8.12 -9.34
N ALA A 26 -16.73 8.67 -8.68
CA ALA A 26 -16.71 10.08 -8.30
C ALA A 26 -16.73 11.00 -9.52
N ARG A 27 -15.97 10.65 -10.55
CA ARG A 27 -15.95 11.41 -11.81
C ARG A 27 -17.30 11.37 -12.50
N ALA A 28 -17.96 10.20 -12.52
CA ALA A 28 -19.29 10.06 -13.06
C ALA A 28 -20.29 10.92 -12.28
N ALA A 29 -20.21 10.93 -10.96
CA ALA A 29 -21.07 11.75 -10.12
C ALA A 29 -20.85 13.25 -10.38
N MET A 30 -19.61 13.67 -10.62
CA MET A 30 -19.30 15.06 -10.99
C MET A 30 -19.95 15.43 -12.33
N ASN A 31 -19.91 14.54 -13.31
CA ASN A 31 -20.54 14.77 -14.61
C ASN A 31 -22.05 14.89 -14.50
N ASP A 32 -22.64 14.19 -13.55
CA ASP A 32 -24.09 14.26 -13.27
C ASP A 32 -24.44 15.39 -12.29
N GLU A 33 -23.46 16.21 -11.93
CA GLU A 33 -23.62 17.32 -10.98
C GLU A 33 -24.05 16.88 -9.60
N ASP A 34 -23.83 15.61 -9.24
CA ASP A 34 -24.07 15.10 -7.89
C ASP A 34 -22.80 15.28 -7.04
N PHE A 35 -22.58 16.53 -6.61
CA PHE A 35 -21.34 16.91 -5.93
C PHE A 35 -21.21 16.27 -4.55
N ARG A 36 -22.31 16.02 -3.87
CA ARG A 36 -22.27 15.36 -2.57
C ARG A 36 -21.76 13.93 -2.70
N GLN A 37 -22.28 13.19 -3.67
CA GLN A 37 -21.86 11.82 -3.93
C GLN A 37 -20.42 11.79 -4.45
N ALA A 38 -20.04 12.71 -5.31
CA ALA A 38 -18.69 12.82 -5.82
C ALA A 38 -17.69 13.03 -4.69
N ARG A 39 -18.00 13.90 -3.75
CA ARG A 39 -17.15 14.17 -2.59
C ARG A 39 -16.98 12.93 -1.71
N LEU A 40 -18.09 12.27 -1.40
CA LEU A 40 -18.06 11.06 -0.58
C LEU A 40 -17.21 9.96 -1.22
N LEU A 41 -17.42 9.72 -2.52
CA LEU A 41 -16.68 8.71 -3.26
C LEU A 41 -15.19 9.04 -3.34
N SER A 42 -14.85 10.32 -3.52
CA SER A 42 -13.45 10.77 -3.56
C SER A 42 -12.76 10.57 -2.21
N GLU A 43 -13.44 10.86 -1.12
CA GLU A 43 -12.90 10.63 0.23
C GLU A 43 -12.68 9.15 0.49
N GLN A 44 -13.61 8.29 0.07
CA GLN A 44 -13.46 6.85 0.20
C GLN A 44 -12.31 6.33 -0.65
N ALA A 45 -12.15 6.82 -1.87
CA ALA A 45 -11.05 6.45 -2.74
C ALA A 45 -9.69 6.80 -2.12
N GLU A 46 -9.60 7.98 -1.52
CA GLU A 46 -8.39 8.41 -0.84
C GLU A 46 -8.03 7.49 0.33
N LEU A 47 -9.02 7.12 1.14
CA LEU A 47 -8.79 6.21 2.27
C LEU A 47 -8.35 4.82 1.80
N ASP A 48 -8.96 4.30 0.74
CA ASP A 48 -8.58 3.00 0.18
C ASP A 48 -7.16 3.02 -0.37
N ALA A 49 -6.76 4.13 -1.02
CA ALA A 49 -5.40 4.28 -1.53
C ALA A 49 -4.38 4.35 -0.39
N ARG A 50 -4.69 5.05 0.69
CA ARG A 50 -3.82 5.10 1.87
C ARG A 50 -3.68 3.74 2.54
N LEU A 51 -4.75 2.96 2.59
CA LEU A 51 -4.69 1.61 3.13
C LEU A 51 -3.80 0.72 2.27
N ALA A 52 -3.92 0.81 0.94
CA ALA A 52 -3.07 0.06 0.03
C ALA A 52 -1.59 0.41 0.25
N GLU A 53 -1.28 1.69 0.38
CA GLU A 53 0.08 2.16 0.65
C GLU A 53 0.61 1.59 1.96
N ALA A 54 -0.18 1.66 3.03
CA ALA A 54 0.21 1.16 4.34
C ALA A 54 0.48 -0.35 4.32
N ARG A 55 -0.34 -1.13 3.60
CA ARG A 55 -0.14 -2.58 3.48
C ARG A 55 1.15 -2.91 2.76
N VAL A 56 1.48 -2.17 1.71
CA VAL A 56 2.74 -2.38 0.98
C VAL A 56 3.94 -2.04 1.85
N LEU A 57 3.89 -0.93 2.58
CA LEU A 57 4.95 -0.53 3.48
C LEU A 57 5.15 -1.54 4.61
N ASN A 58 4.07 -2.07 5.16
CA ASN A 58 4.13 -3.11 6.20
C ASN A 58 4.77 -4.40 5.67
N ALA A 59 4.43 -4.81 4.45
CA ALA A 59 5.01 -5.99 3.84
C ALA A 59 6.51 -5.81 3.60
N LYS A 60 6.93 -4.64 3.13
CA LYS A 60 8.35 -4.31 2.95
C LYS A 60 9.11 -4.33 4.26
N SER A 61 8.54 -3.73 5.30
CA SER A 61 9.16 -3.71 6.63
C SER A 61 9.35 -5.11 7.18
N ALA A 62 8.34 -5.98 7.06
CA ALA A 62 8.43 -7.37 7.50
C ALA A 62 9.53 -8.12 6.77
N SER A 63 9.65 -7.91 5.45
CA SER A 63 10.70 -8.51 4.63
C SER A 63 12.10 -8.06 5.07
N GLN A 64 12.26 -6.76 5.31
CA GLN A 64 13.53 -6.19 5.76
C GLN A 64 13.95 -6.72 7.13
N ILE A 65 13.00 -6.83 8.05
CA ILE A 65 13.26 -7.40 9.38
C ILE A 65 13.71 -8.86 9.25
N ALA A 66 13.05 -9.64 8.40
CA ALA A 66 13.41 -11.03 8.17
C ALA A 66 14.85 -11.15 7.63
N GLU A 67 15.23 -10.29 6.67
CA GLU A 67 16.58 -10.26 6.13
C GLU A 67 17.61 -9.89 7.19
N LEU A 68 17.30 -8.90 8.01
CA LEU A 68 18.18 -8.47 9.08
C LEU A 68 18.39 -9.59 10.10
N ASN A 69 17.33 -10.29 10.47
CA ASN A 69 17.42 -11.42 11.39
C ASN A 69 18.30 -12.56 10.83
N ARG A 70 18.18 -12.83 9.53
CA ARG A 70 19.05 -13.82 8.88
C ARG A 70 20.52 -13.40 8.91
N SER A 71 20.77 -12.11 8.69
CA SER A 71 22.15 -11.56 8.75
C SER A 71 22.73 -11.66 10.15
N ILE A 72 21.94 -11.37 11.18
CA ILE A 72 22.35 -11.49 12.57
C ILE A 72 22.70 -12.94 12.90
N GLU A 73 21.90 -13.88 12.45
CA GLU A 73 22.11 -15.30 12.68
C GLU A 73 23.41 -15.78 12.02
N ARG A 74 23.67 -15.36 10.77
CA ARG A 74 24.92 -15.68 10.09
C ARG A 74 26.15 -15.14 10.84
N LEU A 75 26.06 -13.90 11.33
CA LEU A 75 27.14 -13.31 12.10
C LEU A 75 27.40 -14.07 13.40
N ARG A 76 26.35 -14.50 14.10
CA ARG A 76 26.49 -15.30 15.31
C ARG A 76 27.19 -16.62 15.03
N GLN A 77 26.84 -17.28 13.91
CA GLN A 77 27.48 -18.53 13.50
C GLN A 77 28.98 -18.31 13.19
N GLN A 78 29.29 -17.24 12.45
CA GLN A 78 30.68 -16.91 12.14
C GLN A 78 31.49 -16.63 13.38
N LEU A 79 30.94 -15.90 14.35
CA LEU A 79 31.62 -15.64 15.61
C LEU A 79 31.79 -16.92 16.43
N GLY A 80 30.81 -17.81 16.39
CA GLY A 80 30.92 -19.11 17.04
C GLY A 80 32.04 -19.96 16.46
N ASP A 81 32.21 -19.93 15.15
CA ASP A 81 33.26 -20.71 14.46
C ASP A 81 34.68 -20.22 14.78
N LEU A 82 34.81 -18.99 15.25
CA LEU A 82 36.08 -18.42 15.66
C LEU A 82 36.56 -18.88 17.04
N ARG A 83 35.69 -19.53 17.80
CA ARG A 83 36.02 -20.05 19.14
C ARG A 83 36.56 -21.50 19.04
#